data_1bab9340ec61ace19bbaf8bb4eaf4fc4
#
_entry.id   1bab9340ec61ace19bbaf8bb4eaf4fc4
#
_cell.length_a   1.000
_cell.length_b   1.000
_cell.length_c   1.000
_cell.angle_alpha   90.00
_cell.angle_beta   90.00
_cell.angle_gamma   90.00
#
_symmetry.space_group_name_H-M   'P 1'
#
loop_
_entity.id
_entity.type
_entity.pdbx_description
1 polymer ?
#
loop_
_entity_poly.entity_id
_entity_poly.type
_entity_poly.pdbx_seq_one_letter_code
_entity_poly.pdbx_strand_id
1 'polypeptide(L)'
;MNVTFKKLDDLNAIISIEVKNEDYQDNLNKQFKDYRKKAKIPGFRPGTVPLGMVKQMIGKSVLFEEVNRLTSKQLYEYLQENKIDILGQPMTSDTQESETDFENYGDFTFHFDLGLAPVFDLQISPKDKLTLYEIELDGKEVETEIKNLRRQNGKLENIDKSETENDSIVLLMTETNSKGEHKDGGVFEQEVTVLPEVVKSKKVKKQLLNVSVNDEIKLNIFDLFNDNEMVISHSLGIEKEAVGSLSKNFKGKVKEIKRVTPAELNQEFYDLVMGPGTVTNEEEFNKKIEENLGSYYVAESEKQLEAEINKVLEKNHKLTLPDDFLKRWLQGTKPDTYNKDNVDELYANESNVLRKQLIREKIAEQENVEVSDEDINQTSFAYTAQMLRQYGLNNPDPAMIQNFEAKNREEKNYLLRIRDVVVEKKVIDKVKDMITLKSKKISVDKFYDQIKKFNDNN
;
A
#
# COMPACT_ATOMS: atom_id res chain seq x y z
N MET A 1 4.16 30.28 -33.22
CA MET A 1 3.31 29.11 -32.85
C MET A 1 1.91 29.57 -32.53
N ASN A 2 0.89 28.81 -32.86
CA ASN A 2 -0.53 29.07 -32.53
C ASN A 2 -1.06 27.91 -31.71
N VAL A 3 -1.84 28.20 -30.65
CA VAL A 3 -2.45 27.18 -29.78
C VAL A 3 -3.96 27.37 -29.78
N THR A 4 -4.68 26.28 -30.06
CA THR A 4 -6.15 26.27 -30.01
C THR A 4 -6.57 25.22 -28.98
N PHE A 5 -7.37 25.66 -28.01
CA PHE A 5 -7.95 24.80 -26.99
C PHE A 5 -9.45 24.62 -27.28
N LYS A 6 -9.90 23.38 -27.42
CA LYS A 6 -11.28 23.04 -27.67
C LYS A 6 -11.78 22.10 -26.59
N LYS A 7 -12.64 22.59 -25.73
CA LYS A 7 -13.36 21.79 -24.74
C LYS A 7 -14.40 20.92 -25.46
N LEU A 8 -14.37 19.61 -25.28
CA LEU A 8 -15.35 18.68 -25.83
C LEU A 8 -16.55 18.52 -24.90
N ASP A 9 -16.26 18.39 -23.61
CA ASP A 9 -17.21 18.34 -22.51
C ASP A 9 -16.54 18.88 -21.24
N ASP A 10 -17.11 18.64 -20.06
CA ASP A 10 -16.56 19.14 -18.81
C ASP A 10 -15.26 18.46 -18.37
N LEU A 11 -14.97 17.28 -18.88
CA LEU A 11 -13.84 16.43 -18.49
C LEU A 11 -12.84 16.16 -19.61
N ASN A 12 -13.18 16.51 -20.86
CA ASN A 12 -12.36 16.21 -22.01
C ASN A 12 -12.14 17.43 -22.87
N ALA A 13 -10.92 17.59 -23.35
CA ALA A 13 -10.58 18.64 -24.31
C ALA A 13 -9.54 18.17 -25.32
N ILE A 14 -9.42 18.91 -26.42
CA ILE A 14 -8.34 18.76 -27.39
C ILE A 14 -7.56 20.06 -27.42
N ILE A 15 -6.24 19.98 -27.34
CA ILE A 15 -5.33 21.09 -27.59
C ILE A 15 -4.60 20.84 -28.91
N SER A 16 -4.65 21.85 -29.78
CA SER A 16 -3.98 21.80 -31.08
C SER A 16 -2.88 22.85 -31.11
N ILE A 17 -1.70 22.43 -31.51
CA ILE A 17 -0.50 23.26 -31.54
C ILE A 17 0.03 23.30 -32.97
N GLU A 18 0.02 24.48 -33.58
CA GLU A 18 0.59 24.74 -34.87
C GLU A 18 2.00 25.32 -34.69
N VAL A 19 2.98 24.60 -35.22
CA VAL A 19 4.41 25.01 -35.22
C VAL A 19 4.78 25.35 -36.63
N LYS A 20 5.02 26.63 -36.90
CA LYS A 20 5.41 27.13 -38.22
C LYS A 20 6.88 26.96 -38.45
N ASN A 21 7.28 26.90 -39.71
CA ASN A 21 8.69 26.82 -40.11
C ASN A 21 9.58 27.90 -39.47
N GLU A 22 9.04 29.12 -39.37
CA GLU A 22 9.75 30.27 -38.72
C GLU A 22 10.03 30.06 -37.22
N ASP A 23 9.23 29.24 -36.53
CA ASP A 23 9.38 29.02 -35.09
C ASP A 23 10.63 28.17 -34.73
N TYR A 24 11.06 27.29 -35.62
CA TYR A 24 12.13 26.32 -35.35
C TYR A 24 13.36 26.52 -36.21
N GLN A 25 13.27 27.24 -37.35
CA GLN A 25 14.31 27.30 -38.37
C GLN A 25 15.63 27.87 -37.85
N ASP A 26 15.61 28.92 -37.05
CA ASP A 26 16.83 29.57 -36.52
C ASP A 26 17.55 28.61 -35.55
N ASN A 27 16.83 27.95 -34.67
CA ASN A 27 17.38 26.99 -33.72
C ASN A 27 17.96 25.76 -34.44
N LEU A 28 17.24 25.28 -35.44
CA LEU A 28 17.66 24.17 -36.27
C LEU A 28 19.00 24.50 -37.02
N ASN A 29 19.08 25.70 -37.60
CA ASN A 29 20.30 26.15 -38.26
C ASN A 29 21.49 26.30 -37.28
N LYS A 30 21.24 26.73 -36.03
CA LYS A 30 22.25 26.79 -34.97
C LYS A 30 22.71 25.37 -34.62
N GLN A 31 21.81 24.43 -34.42
CA GLN A 31 22.17 23.05 -34.14
C GLN A 31 22.97 22.38 -35.24
N PHE A 32 22.67 22.63 -36.52
CA PHE A 32 23.45 22.15 -37.64
C PHE A 32 24.89 22.74 -37.65
N LYS A 33 25.01 24.04 -37.32
CA LYS A 33 26.33 24.69 -37.22
C LYS A 33 27.16 24.10 -36.06
N ASP A 34 26.53 23.84 -34.94
CA ASP A 34 27.20 23.28 -33.76
C ASP A 34 27.58 21.81 -33.95
N TYR A 35 26.71 21.02 -34.56
CA TYR A 35 27.05 19.64 -34.99
C TYR A 35 28.22 19.63 -35.94
N ARG A 36 28.23 20.51 -36.99
CA ARG A 36 29.34 20.63 -37.96
C ARG A 36 30.69 20.86 -37.28
N LYS A 37 30.73 21.67 -36.22
CA LYS A 37 31.99 21.96 -35.47
C LYS A 37 32.53 20.73 -34.75
N LYS A 38 31.62 19.87 -34.24
CA LYS A 38 31.96 18.72 -33.38
C LYS A 38 32.07 17.40 -34.15
N ALA A 39 31.42 17.28 -35.30
CA ALA A 39 31.32 16.04 -36.06
C ALA A 39 32.69 15.59 -36.61
N LYS A 40 33.02 14.33 -36.38
CA LYS A 40 34.18 13.64 -36.95
C LYS A 40 33.67 12.76 -38.08
N ILE A 41 33.72 13.26 -39.32
CA ILE A 41 33.23 12.55 -40.51
C ILE A 41 34.45 12.15 -41.35
N PRO A 42 34.62 10.87 -41.75
CA PRO A 42 35.69 10.41 -42.60
C PRO A 42 35.81 11.27 -43.87
N GLY A 43 37.00 11.72 -44.20
CA GLY A 43 37.26 12.56 -45.36
C GLY A 43 37.11 14.10 -45.16
N PHE A 44 36.66 14.53 -43.94
CA PHE A 44 36.52 15.95 -43.64
C PHE A 44 37.22 16.30 -42.31
N ARG A 45 37.87 17.46 -42.28
CA ARG A 45 38.39 18.05 -41.05
C ARG A 45 37.20 18.56 -40.22
N PRO A 46 37.19 18.40 -38.87
CA PRO A 46 36.15 18.96 -38.01
C PRO A 46 35.87 20.44 -38.34
N GLY A 47 34.61 20.80 -38.53
CA GLY A 47 34.16 22.15 -38.88
C GLY A 47 34.14 22.48 -40.39
N THR A 48 34.66 21.60 -41.29
CA THR A 48 34.71 21.87 -42.73
C THR A 48 33.68 21.10 -43.56
N VAL A 49 32.87 20.26 -42.91
CA VAL A 49 31.80 19.49 -43.55
C VAL A 49 30.79 20.43 -44.21
N PRO A 50 30.37 20.22 -45.46
CA PRO A 50 29.31 21.02 -46.09
C PRO A 50 28.00 20.94 -45.29
N LEU A 51 27.33 22.09 -45.07
CA LEU A 51 26.07 22.12 -44.32
C LEU A 51 24.97 21.26 -44.99
N GLY A 52 24.95 21.14 -46.32
CA GLY A 52 24.03 20.26 -47.04
C GLY A 52 24.17 18.78 -46.60
N MET A 53 25.44 18.30 -46.46
CA MET A 53 25.70 16.95 -46.00
C MET A 53 25.28 16.74 -44.53
N VAL A 54 25.54 17.75 -43.66
CA VAL A 54 25.04 17.70 -42.26
C VAL A 54 23.53 17.60 -42.22
N LYS A 55 22.83 18.43 -43.00
CA LYS A 55 21.37 18.39 -43.10
C LYS A 55 20.85 17.02 -43.59
N GLN A 56 21.55 16.44 -44.56
CA GLN A 56 21.17 15.10 -45.08
C GLN A 56 21.40 14.00 -44.04
N MET A 57 22.44 14.10 -43.19
CA MET A 57 22.77 13.07 -42.19
C MET A 57 21.90 13.12 -40.95
N ILE A 58 21.63 14.31 -40.43
CA ILE A 58 20.95 14.48 -39.13
C ILE A 58 19.71 15.36 -39.21
N GLY A 59 19.35 15.88 -40.39
CA GLY A 59 18.30 16.89 -40.53
C GLY A 59 16.97 16.46 -39.98
N LYS A 60 16.56 15.24 -40.31
CA LYS A 60 15.28 14.67 -39.87
C LYS A 60 15.21 14.47 -38.34
N SER A 61 16.25 13.90 -37.74
CA SER A 61 16.27 13.68 -36.27
C SER A 61 16.32 14.99 -35.50
N VAL A 62 17.13 15.94 -35.93
CA VAL A 62 17.23 17.25 -35.27
C VAL A 62 15.95 18.07 -35.44
N LEU A 63 15.31 18.00 -36.62
CA LEU A 63 14.00 18.62 -36.84
C LEU A 63 12.93 18.01 -35.90
N PHE A 64 12.86 16.70 -35.85
CA PHE A 64 11.91 15.96 -34.97
C PHE A 64 12.10 16.34 -33.50
N GLU A 65 13.35 16.32 -33.02
CA GLU A 65 13.67 16.69 -31.63
C GLU A 65 13.31 18.14 -31.33
N GLU A 66 13.62 19.08 -32.23
CA GLU A 66 13.35 20.50 -31.99
C GLU A 66 11.84 20.81 -32.03
N VAL A 67 11.11 20.25 -32.99
CA VAL A 67 9.67 20.45 -33.13
C VAL A 67 8.94 19.85 -31.93
N ASN A 68 9.29 18.62 -31.49
CA ASN A 68 8.72 18.02 -30.30
C ASN A 68 9.02 18.81 -29.03
N ARG A 69 10.25 19.31 -28.88
CA ARG A 69 10.64 20.17 -27.74
C ARG A 69 9.80 21.45 -27.69
N LEU A 70 9.61 22.11 -28.81
CA LEU A 70 8.81 23.33 -28.92
C LEU A 70 7.33 23.05 -28.63
N THR A 71 6.80 21.99 -29.22
CA THR A 71 5.40 21.57 -29.01
C THR A 71 5.15 21.28 -27.54
N SER A 72 5.99 20.46 -26.93
CA SER A 72 5.84 20.13 -25.50
C SER A 72 5.94 21.37 -24.61
N LYS A 73 6.93 22.24 -24.87
CA LYS A 73 7.09 23.49 -24.13
C LYS A 73 5.82 24.34 -24.23
N GLN A 74 5.34 24.60 -25.44
CA GLN A 74 4.18 25.44 -25.68
C GLN A 74 2.89 24.88 -25.07
N LEU A 75 2.74 23.54 -25.09
CA LEU A 75 1.62 22.84 -24.48
C LEU A 75 1.55 23.09 -22.98
N TYR A 76 2.66 22.84 -22.27
CA TYR A 76 2.67 23.01 -20.82
C TYR A 76 2.62 24.48 -20.40
N GLU A 77 3.26 25.41 -21.15
CA GLU A 77 3.12 26.84 -20.90
C GLU A 77 1.66 27.28 -21.05
N TYR A 78 0.97 26.85 -22.10
CA TYR A 78 -0.44 27.18 -22.30
C TYR A 78 -1.35 26.67 -21.17
N LEU A 79 -1.15 25.41 -20.75
CA LEU A 79 -1.90 24.83 -19.63
C LEU A 79 -1.69 25.61 -18.35
N GLN A 80 -0.45 25.99 -18.06
CA GLN A 80 -0.09 26.74 -16.85
C GLN A 80 -0.65 28.18 -16.88
N GLU A 81 -0.48 28.90 -17.99
CA GLU A 81 -0.96 30.30 -18.14
C GLU A 81 -2.48 30.38 -18.03
N ASN A 82 -3.20 29.38 -18.56
CA ASN A 82 -4.66 29.35 -18.53
C ASN A 82 -5.21 28.59 -17.32
N LYS A 83 -4.35 28.14 -16.39
CA LYS A 83 -4.74 27.40 -15.16
C LYS A 83 -5.64 26.21 -15.48
N ILE A 84 -5.25 25.43 -16.49
CA ILE A 84 -5.96 24.23 -16.89
C ILE A 84 -5.35 23.03 -16.16
N ASP A 85 -6.08 22.48 -15.19
CA ASP A 85 -5.68 21.31 -14.46
C ASP A 85 -6.06 20.05 -15.24
N ILE A 86 -5.08 19.18 -15.48
CA ILE A 86 -5.25 17.94 -16.24
C ILE A 86 -4.96 16.71 -15.37
N LEU A 87 -5.64 15.62 -15.68
CA LEU A 87 -5.40 14.31 -15.09
C LEU A 87 -4.62 13.43 -16.08
N GLY A 88 -3.52 12.85 -15.61
CA GLY A 88 -2.60 12.14 -16.48
C GLY A 88 -1.71 13.08 -17.31
N GLN A 89 -1.22 12.59 -18.45
CA GLN A 89 -0.41 13.37 -19.39
C GLN A 89 -1.15 13.55 -20.70
N PRO A 90 -0.95 14.66 -21.42
CA PRO A 90 -1.51 14.83 -22.76
C PRO A 90 -1.14 13.66 -23.66
N MET A 91 -2.10 13.14 -24.41
CA MET A 91 -1.90 12.03 -25.36
C MET A 91 -2.18 12.49 -26.79
N THR A 92 -1.47 11.93 -27.76
CA THR A 92 -1.81 12.16 -29.16
C THR A 92 -3.29 11.84 -29.40
N SER A 93 -4.00 12.73 -30.08
CA SER A 93 -5.43 12.57 -30.31
C SER A 93 -5.73 11.36 -31.21
N ASP A 94 -6.73 10.57 -30.79
CA ASP A 94 -7.25 9.47 -31.61
C ASP A 94 -8.33 9.95 -32.60
N THR A 95 -8.84 11.17 -32.39
CA THR A 95 -9.95 11.71 -33.17
C THR A 95 -9.53 12.77 -34.19
N GLN A 96 -8.32 13.31 -34.04
CA GLN A 96 -7.75 14.28 -34.97
C GLN A 96 -6.35 13.84 -35.38
N GLU A 97 -6.14 13.69 -36.69
CA GLU A 97 -4.86 13.30 -37.25
C GLU A 97 -3.90 14.48 -37.23
N SER A 98 -2.69 14.27 -36.67
CA SER A 98 -1.64 15.29 -36.61
C SER A 98 -0.91 15.35 -37.96
N GLU A 99 -0.70 16.56 -38.47
CA GLU A 99 0.11 16.79 -39.67
C GLU A 99 1.60 16.83 -39.30
N THR A 100 2.30 15.71 -39.52
CA THR A 100 3.68 15.48 -39.02
C THR A 100 4.61 14.94 -40.09
N ASP A 101 4.65 15.60 -41.27
CA ASP A 101 5.57 15.22 -42.34
C ASP A 101 6.97 15.79 -42.05
N PHE A 102 7.81 15.00 -41.39
CA PHE A 102 9.21 15.35 -41.08
C PHE A 102 10.20 15.15 -42.28
N GLU A 103 9.72 14.69 -43.42
CA GLU A 103 10.55 14.61 -44.61
C GLU A 103 10.77 16.00 -45.24
N ASN A 104 9.84 16.91 -45.03
CA ASN A 104 9.84 18.28 -45.53
C ASN A 104 9.90 19.26 -44.36
N TYR A 105 10.65 20.38 -44.54
CA TYR A 105 10.69 21.49 -43.62
C TYR A 105 9.46 22.39 -43.83
N GLY A 106 8.34 22.01 -43.21
CA GLY A 106 7.05 22.68 -43.35
C GLY A 106 6.46 23.12 -42.01
N ASP A 107 5.20 23.45 -42.02
CA ASP A 107 4.44 23.69 -40.80
C ASP A 107 3.93 22.34 -40.27
N PHE A 108 3.83 22.22 -38.96
CA PHE A 108 3.38 21.02 -38.26
C PHE A 108 2.19 21.34 -37.40
N THR A 109 1.22 20.45 -37.36
CA THR A 109 0.05 20.57 -36.47
C THR A 109 -0.06 19.30 -35.62
N PHE A 110 -0.06 19.48 -34.30
CA PHE A 110 -0.21 18.41 -33.34
C PHE A 110 -1.52 18.58 -32.61
N HIS A 111 -2.21 17.44 -32.44
CA HIS A 111 -3.44 17.39 -31.66
C HIS A 111 -3.26 16.46 -30.46
N PHE A 112 -3.57 16.97 -29.26
CA PHE A 112 -3.48 16.20 -28.03
C PHE A 112 -4.82 16.17 -27.34
N ASP A 113 -5.23 14.97 -26.94
CA ASP A 113 -6.36 14.77 -26.04
C ASP A 113 -5.92 15.04 -24.60
N LEU A 114 -6.79 15.68 -23.85
CA LEU A 114 -6.59 16.04 -22.45
C LEU A 114 -7.73 15.52 -21.60
N GLY A 115 -7.41 14.84 -20.51
CA GLY A 115 -8.36 14.61 -19.42
C GLY A 115 -8.30 15.79 -18.45
N LEU A 116 -9.44 16.49 -18.26
CA LEU A 116 -9.52 17.63 -17.38
C LEU A 116 -9.85 17.21 -15.95
N ALA A 117 -9.28 17.90 -14.96
CA ALA A 117 -9.68 17.72 -13.58
C ALA A 117 -11.12 18.22 -13.37
N PRO A 118 -11.95 17.48 -12.62
CA PRO A 118 -13.31 17.91 -12.33
C PRO A 118 -13.31 19.19 -11.46
N VAL A 119 -14.17 20.14 -11.79
CA VAL A 119 -14.40 21.33 -10.95
C VAL A 119 -15.52 21.01 -9.97
N PHE A 120 -15.27 21.16 -8.68
CA PHE A 120 -16.25 20.90 -7.64
C PHE A 120 -16.03 21.79 -6.42
N ASP A 121 -17.10 21.97 -5.65
CA ASP A 121 -17.07 22.68 -4.37
C ASP A 121 -17.02 21.68 -3.22
N LEU A 122 -16.29 22.01 -2.15
CA LEU A 122 -16.23 21.19 -0.96
C LEU A 122 -17.57 21.17 -0.23
N GLN A 123 -18.07 19.98 0.05
CA GLN A 123 -19.30 19.73 0.81
C GLN A 123 -18.97 19.09 2.15
N ILE A 124 -18.38 19.88 3.03
CA ILE A 124 -18.03 19.53 4.39
C ILE A 124 -18.63 20.57 5.32
N SER A 125 -19.29 20.16 6.38
CA SER A 125 -19.95 21.10 7.29
C SER A 125 -20.14 20.51 8.69
N PRO A 126 -20.46 21.30 9.70
CA PRO A 126 -20.81 20.81 11.04
C PRO A 126 -22.07 19.91 11.09
N LYS A 127 -22.77 19.71 9.95
CA LYS A 127 -23.85 18.73 9.85
C LYS A 127 -23.30 17.29 9.73
N ASP A 128 -22.08 17.14 9.26
CA ASP A 128 -21.38 15.88 9.24
C ASP A 128 -20.92 15.56 10.66
N LYS A 129 -21.52 14.51 11.25
CA LYS A 129 -21.32 14.14 12.65
C LYS A 129 -20.62 12.79 12.73
N LEU A 130 -19.44 12.78 13.32
CA LEU A 130 -18.67 11.57 13.54
C LEU A 130 -18.39 11.39 15.05
N THR A 131 -17.98 10.17 15.41
CA THR A 131 -17.71 9.82 16.80
C THR A 131 -16.25 9.45 16.97
N LEU A 132 -15.54 10.21 17.82
CA LEU A 132 -14.23 9.80 18.33
C LEU A 132 -14.46 8.90 19.55
N TYR A 133 -13.96 7.67 19.48
CA TYR A 133 -14.11 6.71 20.58
C TYR A 133 -12.98 6.87 21.59
N GLU A 134 -13.33 7.07 22.85
CA GLU A 134 -12.42 7.00 23.99
C GLU A 134 -12.50 5.58 24.55
N ILE A 135 -11.48 4.77 24.30
CA ILE A 135 -11.49 3.37 24.74
C ILE A 135 -11.11 3.30 26.22
N GLU A 136 -12.02 2.83 27.03
CA GLU A 136 -11.77 2.58 28.45
C GLU A 136 -11.21 1.17 28.62
N LEU A 137 -9.98 1.09 29.16
CA LEU A 137 -9.37 -0.18 29.55
C LEU A 137 -9.96 -0.63 30.87
N ASP A 138 -10.40 -1.88 30.95
CA ASP A 138 -10.60 -2.55 32.23
C ASP A 138 -9.33 -3.36 32.57
N GLY A 139 -9.11 -3.74 33.81
CA GLY A 139 -7.91 -4.48 34.21
C GLY A 139 -7.67 -5.79 33.46
N LYS A 140 -8.67 -6.32 32.74
CA LYS A 140 -8.59 -7.60 32.01
C LYS A 140 -7.73 -7.48 30.75
N GLU A 141 -7.78 -6.35 30.04
CA GLU A 141 -6.94 -6.12 28.88
C GLU A 141 -5.48 -6.09 29.28
N VAL A 142 -5.16 -5.42 30.41
CA VAL A 142 -3.80 -5.35 30.96
C VAL A 142 -3.34 -6.76 31.38
N GLU A 143 -4.13 -7.49 32.13
CA GLU A 143 -3.84 -8.88 32.54
C GLU A 143 -3.63 -9.79 31.32
N THR A 144 -4.46 -9.64 30.30
CA THR A 144 -4.38 -10.44 29.07
C THR A 144 -3.09 -10.14 28.31
N GLU A 145 -2.74 -8.88 28.21
CA GLU A 145 -1.50 -8.47 27.54
C GLU A 145 -0.26 -8.96 28.29
N ILE A 146 -0.24 -8.84 29.62
CA ILE A 146 0.85 -9.37 30.45
C ILE A 146 0.97 -10.90 30.26
N LYS A 147 -0.15 -11.61 30.24
CA LYS A 147 -0.17 -13.05 30.01
C LYS A 147 0.40 -13.40 28.63
N ASN A 148 0.04 -12.64 27.60
CA ASN A 148 0.54 -12.83 26.24
C ASN A 148 2.05 -12.57 26.18
N LEU A 149 2.53 -11.47 26.75
CA LEU A 149 3.96 -11.13 26.80
C LEU A 149 4.77 -12.19 27.55
N ARG A 150 4.25 -12.70 28.67
CA ARG A 150 4.89 -13.79 29.42
C ARG A 150 4.96 -15.09 28.61
N ARG A 151 3.92 -15.40 27.83
CA ARG A 151 3.91 -16.58 26.92
C ARG A 151 4.90 -16.40 25.77
N GLN A 152 4.93 -15.24 25.13
CA GLN A 152 5.83 -14.95 24.00
C GLN A 152 7.31 -15.04 24.41
N ASN A 153 7.62 -14.65 25.65
CA ASN A 153 8.97 -14.66 26.19
C ASN A 153 9.24 -15.85 27.15
N GLY A 154 8.33 -16.83 27.13
CA GLY A 154 8.45 -18.04 27.94
C GLY A 154 9.44 -19.05 27.39
N LYS A 155 9.76 -20.05 28.22
CA LYS A 155 10.63 -21.16 27.83
C LYS A 155 9.80 -22.29 27.22
N LEU A 156 10.27 -22.79 26.08
CA LEU A 156 9.65 -23.94 25.41
C LEU A 156 10.28 -25.21 25.98
N GLU A 157 9.49 -26.05 26.63
CA GLU A 157 9.94 -27.30 27.25
C GLU A 157 9.26 -28.50 26.60
N ASN A 158 9.99 -29.57 26.38
CA ASN A 158 9.42 -30.84 25.96
C ASN A 158 8.80 -31.54 27.15
N ILE A 159 7.57 -32.01 26.99
CA ILE A 159 6.82 -32.75 28.00
C ILE A 159 6.33 -34.09 27.43
N ASP A 160 6.11 -35.06 28.30
CA ASP A 160 5.71 -36.42 27.88
C ASP A 160 4.21 -36.52 27.58
N LYS A 161 3.38 -35.62 28.15
CA LYS A 161 1.93 -35.69 28.06
C LYS A 161 1.29 -34.30 27.93
N SER A 162 0.34 -34.16 27.00
CA SER A 162 -0.49 -32.98 26.87
C SER A 162 -1.53 -32.91 27.97
N GLU A 163 -1.63 -31.79 28.68
CA GLU A 163 -2.54 -31.57 29.80
C GLU A 163 -3.40 -30.31 29.64
N THR A 164 -2.94 -29.39 28.82
CA THR A 164 -3.60 -28.09 28.64
C THR A 164 -3.87 -27.80 27.16
N GLU A 165 -4.84 -26.94 26.90
CA GLU A 165 -5.15 -26.49 25.53
C GLU A 165 -3.98 -25.70 24.88
N ASN A 166 -3.03 -25.25 25.69
CA ASN A 166 -1.87 -24.47 25.27
C ASN A 166 -0.62 -25.33 24.96
N ASP A 167 -0.72 -26.65 25.11
CA ASP A 167 0.37 -27.56 24.79
C ASP A 167 0.44 -27.75 23.26
N SER A 168 1.57 -27.46 22.67
CA SER A 168 1.81 -27.63 21.25
C SER A 168 2.15 -29.10 20.96
N ILE A 169 1.35 -29.75 20.12
CA ILE A 169 1.49 -31.17 19.81
C ILE A 169 2.00 -31.30 18.38
N VAL A 170 3.14 -31.92 18.20
CA VAL A 170 3.68 -32.25 16.89
C VAL A 170 3.22 -33.67 16.52
N LEU A 171 2.47 -33.78 15.44
CA LEU A 171 1.91 -35.01 14.92
C LEU A 171 2.59 -35.40 13.60
N LEU A 172 2.90 -36.66 13.43
CA LEU A 172 3.18 -37.26 12.12
C LEU A 172 1.85 -37.73 11.54
N MET A 173 1.35 -36.96 10.56
CA MET A 173 0.03 -37.17 9.96
C MET A 173 0.12 -38.08 8.75
N THR A 174 -0.69 -39.13 8.74
CA THR A 174 -0.82 -40.06 7.62
C THR A 174 -2.26 -40.16 7.16
N GLU A 175 -2.50 -39.94 5.88
CA GLU A 175 -3.83 -40.10 5.28
C GLU A 175 -4.22 -41.56 5.24
N THR A 176 -5.45 -41.88 5.68
CA THR A 176 -5.92 -43.27 5.72
C THR A 176 -7.18 -43.48 4.89
N ASN A 177 -7.32 -44.71 4.39
CA ASN A 177 -8.54 -45.20 3.74
C ASN A 177 -9.64 -45.50 4.80
N SER A 178 -10.80 -45.94 4.35
CA SER A 178 -11.95 -46.30 5.23
C SER A 178 -11.65 -47.46 6.18
N LYS A 179 -10.60 -48.29 5.91
CA LYS A 179 -10.15 -49.37 6.75
C LYS A 179 -9.12 -48.94 7.79
N GLY A 180 -8.61 -47.73 7.70
CA GLY A 180 -7.58 -47.19 8.58
C GLY A 180 -6.13 -47.54 8.14
N GLU A 181 -5.94 -48.02 6.92
CA GLU A 181 -4.65 -48.30 6.30
C GLU A 181 -4.20 -47.02 5.55
N HIS A 182 -2.89 -46.87 5.33
CA HIS A 182 -2.36 -45.77 4.52
C HIS A 182 -3.00 -45.78 3.11
N LYS A 183 -3.43 -44.60 2.66
CA LYS A 183 -4.00 -44.41 1.33
C LYS A 183 -2.87 -44.25 0.32
N ASP A 184 -2.81 -45.15 -0.67
CA ASP A 184 -1.79 -45.12 -1.72
C ASP A 184 -1.78 -43.75 -2.42
N GLY A 185 -0.58 -43.14 -2.49
CA GLY A 185 -0.40 -41.78 -3.04
C GLY A 185 -0.92 -40.66 -2.17
N GLY A 186 -1.42 -40.95 -0.96
CA GLY A 186 -1.87 -39.95 0.02
C GLY A 186 -0.73 -39.40 0.87
N VAL A 187 -1.07 -38.45 1.76
CA VAL A 187 -0.12 -37.85 2.70
C VAL A 187 0.46 -38.93 3.64
N PHE A 188 1.78 -38.95 3.80
CA PHE A 188 2.48 -39.92 4.62
C PHE A 188 3.47 -39.29 5.58
N GLU A 189 3.26 -39.51 6.88
CA GLU A 189 4.11 -39.01 7.98
C GLU A 189 4.48 -37.52 7.90
N GLN A 190 3.56 -36.73 7.38
CA GLN A 190 3.73 -35.26 7.33
C GLN A 190 3.71 -34.67 8.74
N GLU A 191 4.77 -33.92 9.05
CA GLU A 191 4.88 -33.26 10.36
C GLU A 191 3.97 -32.05 10.45
N VAL A 192 3.07 -32.05 11.41
CA VAL A 192 2.06 -31.01 11.64
C VAL A 192 2.06 -30.62 13.09
N THR A 193 2.19 -29.32 13.36
CA THR A 193 2.08 -28.78 14.71
C THR A 193 0.64 -28.31 14.96
N VAL A 194 0.05 -28.80 16.05
CA VAL A 194 -1.34 -28.49 16.44
C VAL A 194 -1.37 -27.90 17.84
N LEU A 195 -2.10 -26.82 18.01
CA LEU A 195 -2.41 -26.23 19.30
C LEU A 195 -3.89 -26.49 19.63
N PRO A 196 -4.24 -27.27 20.65
CA PRO A 196 -5.63 -27.60 20.97
C PRO A 196 -6.52 -26.36 21.21
N GLU A 197 -5.96 -25.25 21.69
CA GLU A 197 -6.67 -23.98 21.91
C GLU A 197 -7.44 -23.50 20.67
N VAL A 198 -6.83 -23.59 19.47
CA VAL A 198 -7.42 -23.10 18.22
C VAL A 198 -8.39 -24.05 17.55
N VAL A 199 -8.48 -25.30 18.01
CA VAL A 199 -9.39 -26.33 17.46
C VAL A 199 -10.82 -26.09 17.96
N LYS A 200 -11.77 -25.85 17.05
CA LYS A 200 -13.18 -25.62 17.40
C LYS A 200 -13.95 -26.90 17.74
N SER A 201 -13.57 -28.02 17.11
CA SER A 201 -14.24 -29.32 17.34
C SER A 201 -13.94 -29.82 18.74
N LYS A 202 -14.98 -29.83 19.61
CA LYS A 202 -14.86 -30.34 20.98
C LYS A 202 -14.37 -31.78 21.02
N LYS A 203 -14.76 -32.61 20.03
CA LYS A 203 -14.34 -34.01 19.92
C LYS A 203 -12.85 -34.11 19.67
N VAL A 204 -12.32 -33.38 18.68
CA VAL A 204 -10.89 -33.40 18.34
C VAL A 204 -10.07 -32.78 19.47
N LYS A 205 -10.52 -31.67 20.03
CA LYS A 205 -9.88 -31.03 21.19
C LYS A 205 -9.71 -32.00 22.35
N LYS A 206 -10.79 -32.77 22.69
CA LYS A 206 -10.72 -33.80 23.73
C LYS A 206 -9.75 -34.93 23.40
N GLN A 207 -9.61 -35.29 22.13
CA GLN A 207 -8.63 -36.31 21.70
C GLN A 207 -7.19 -35.83 21.80
N LEU A 208 -6.93 -34.54 21.59
CA LEU A 208 -5.60 -33.94 21.69
C LEU A 208 -5.16 -33.71 23.15
N LEU A 209 -6.12 -33.54 24.06
CA LEU A 209 -5.82 -33.44 25.47
C LEU A 209 -5.58 -34.84 26.05
N ASN A 210 -4.58 -34.96 26.93
CA ASN A 210 -4.12 -36.20 27.58
C ASN A 210 -3.43 -37.22 26.67
N VAL A 211 -3.01 -36.85 25.47
CA VAL A 211 -2.12 -37.71 24.66
C VAL A 211 -0.68 -37.67 25.19
N SER A 212 0.00 -38.76 25.01
CA SER A 212 1.43 -38.94 25.35
C SER A 212 2.27 -39.06 24.08
N VAL A 213 3.55 -38.81 24.20
CA VAL A 213 4.50 -39.03 23.11
C VAL A 213 4.45 -40.48 22.68
N ASN A 214 4.43 -40.72 21.35
CA ASN A 214 4.22 -41.99 20.65
C ASN A 214 2.77 -42.51 20.61
N ASP A 215 1.82 -41.85 21.22
CA ASP A 215 0.40 -42.21 21.07
C ASP A 215 -0.04 -42.06 19.61
N GLU A 216 -0.97 -42.92 19.19
CA GLU A 216 -1.62 -42.85 17.89
C GLU A 216 -3.08 -42.45 18.04
N ILE A 217 -3.50 -41.41 17.36
CA ILE A 217 -4.87 -40.89 17.39
C ILE A 217 -5.47 -40.85 15.98
N LYS A 218 -6.76 -41.09 15.87
CA LYS A 218 -7.52 -40.98 14.63
C LYS A 218 -8.25 -39.65 14.63
N LEU A 219 -7.95 -38.84 13.61
CA LEU A 219 -8.46 -37.48 13.49
C LEU A 219 -9.18 -37.28 12.15
N ASN A 220 -10.16 -36.40 12.15
CA ASN A 220 -10.68 -35.82 10.94
C ASN A 220 -9.88 -34.54 10.67
N ILE A 221 -9.20 -34.46 9.52
CA ILE A 221 -8.33 -33.34 9.16
C ILE A 221 -9.11 -32.01 9.05
N PHE A 222 -10.33 -32.04 8.54
CA PHE A 222 -11.19 -30.88 8.42
C PHE A 222 -11.66 -30.37 9.79
N ASP A 223 -12.06 -31.26 10.70
CA ASP A 223 -12.39 -30.90 12.08
C ASP A 223 -11.18 -30.35 12.84
N LEU A 224 -9.97 -30.85 12.54
CA LEU A 224 -8.72 -30.40 13.16
C LEU A 224 -8.42 -28.94 12.80
N PHE A 225 -8.63 -28.56 11.55
CA PHE A 225 -8.32 -27.24 11.02
C PHE A 225 -9.53 -26.36 10.75
N ASN A 226 -10.70 -26.72 11.35
CA ASN A 226 -11.93 -25.93 11.26
C ASN A 226 -12.40 -25.66 9.82
N ASP A 227 -12.27 -26.63 8.93
CA ASP A 227 -12.59 -26.57 7.49
C ASP A 227 -11.81 -25.50 6.71
N ASN A 228 -10.67 -25.01 7.22
CA ASN A 228 -9.87 -24.01 6.56
C ASN A 228 -8.88 -24.64 5.57
N GLU A 229 -9.25 -24.64 4.29
CA GLU A 229 -8.46 -25.24 3.21
C GLU A 229 -7.05 -24.70 3.09
N MET A 230 -6.85 -23.39 3.32
CA MET A 230 -5.49 -22.78 3.26
C MET A 230 -4.59 -23.32 4.38
N VAL A 231 -5.14 -23.44 5.59
CA VAL A 231 -4.40 -23.99 6.74
C VAL A 231 -4.07 -25.47 6.51
N ILE A 232 -5.03 -26.25 5.99
CA ILE A 232 -4.83 -27.66 5.66
C ILE A 232 -3.74 -27.83 4.61
N SER A 233 -3.83 -27.08 3.50
CA SER A 233 -2.83 -27.09 2.41
C SER A 233 -1.43 -26.79 2.94
N HIS A 234 -1.28 -25.70 3.68
CA HIS A 234 0.02 -25.27 4.24
C HIS A 234 0.57 -26.28 5.25
N SER A 235 -0.28 -26.80 6.16
CA SER A 235 0.13 -27.74 7.21
C SER A 235 0.54 -29.11 6.65
N LEU A 236 -0.13 -29.56 5.59
CA LEU A 236 0.20 -30.83 4.94
C LEU A 236 1.23 -30.71 3.83
N GLY A 237 1.63 -29.49 3.45
CA GLY A 237 2.59 -29.23 2.36
C GLY A 237 2.07 -29.65 0.98
N ILE A 238 0.77 -29.48 0.72
CA ILE A 238 0.09 -29.84 -0.54
C ILE A 238 -0.48 -28.60 -1.21
N GLU A 239 -0.74 -28.68 -2.52
CA GLU A 239 -1.43 -27.59 -3.24
C GLU A 239 -2.89 -27.44 -2.75
N LYS A 240 -3.41 -26.20 -2.79
CA LYS A 240 -4.76 -25.90 -2.29
C LYS A 240 -5.84 -26.70 -3.01
N GLU A 241 -5.70 -26.88 -4.31
CA GLU A 241 -6.61 -27.64 -5.18
C GLU A 241 -6.67 -29.13 -4.80
N ALA A 242 -5.60 -29.66 -4.20
CA ALA A 242 -5.54 -31.04 -3.75
C ALA A 242 -6.33 -31.29 -2.43
N VAL A 243 -6.65 -30.25 -1.66
CA VAL A 243 -7.37 -30.38 -0.38
C VAL A 243 -8.73 -31.05 -0.57
N GLY A 244 -9.44 -30.71 -1.65
CA GLY A 244 -10.76 -31.31 -1.97
C GLY A 244 -10.72 -32.82 -2.24
N SER A 245 -9.56 -33.41 -2.55
CA SER A 245 -9.35 -34.83 -2.82
C SER A 245 -8.90 -35.65 -1.60
N LEU A 246 -8.62 -34.96 -0.47
CA LEU A 246 -8.18 -35.62 0.76
C LEU A 246 -9.27 -36.49 1.38
N SER A 247 -8.84 -37.62 1.95
CA SER A 247 -9.68 -38.37 2.88
C SER A 247 -9.92 -37.52 4.15
N LYS A 248 -11.10 -37.64 4.73
CA LYS A 248 -11.39 -37.04 6.04
C LYS A 248 -10.58 -37.70 7.17
N ASN A 249 -10.17 -38.95 6.97
CA ASN A 249 -9.57 -39.78 8.00
C ASN A 249 -8.05 -39.71 7.94
N PHE A 250 -7.46 -39.28 9.03
CA PHE A 250 -6.02 -39.25 9.24
C PHE A 250 -5.68 -40.00 10.53
N LYS A 251 -4.48 -40.59 10.52
CA LYS A 251 -3.82 -41.13 11.69
C LYS A 251 -2.71 -40.18 12.05
N GLY A 252 -2.73 -39.64 13.24
CA GLY A 252 -1.66 -38.80 13.79
C GLY A 252 -0.88 -39.59 14.84
N LYS A 253 0.43 -39.73 14.65
CA LYS A 253 1.33 -40.22 15.70
C LYS A 253 1.97 -39.05 16.40
N VAL A 254 1.85 -39.01 17.72
CA VAL A 254 2.46 -37.94 18.53
C VAL A 254 3.97 -38.08 18.52
N LYS A 255 4.68 -37.14 17.89
CA LYS A 255 6.13 -37.11 17.81
C LYS A 255 6.74 -36.43 19.03
N GLU A 256 6.24 -35.28 19.38
CA GLU A 256 6.69 -34.50 20.53
C GLU A 256 5.57 -33.60 21.04
N ILE A 257 5.62 -33.22 22.29
CA ILE A 257 4.71 -32.28 22.91
C ILE A 257 5.52 -31.21 23.58
N LYS A 258 5.19 -29.94 23.31
CA LYS A 258 5.90 -28.79 23.83
C LYS A 258 4.95 -27.92 24.64
N ARG A 259 5.42 -27.47 25.79
CA ARG A 259 4.72 -26.50 26.63
C ARG A 259 5.52 -25.22 26.73
N VAL A 260 4.87 -24.10 26.55
CA VAL A 260 5.46 -22.81 26.87
C VAL A 260 5.23 -22.55 28.36
N THR A 261 6.29 -22.62 29.15
CA THR A 261 6.30 -22.14 30.55
C THR A 261 6.41 -20.62 30.49
N PRO A 262 5.35 -19.85 30.89
CA PRO A 262 5.37 -18.40 30.82
C PRO A 262 6.54 -17.80 31.63
N ALA A 263 7.18 -16.75 31.10
CA ALA A 263 8.24 -16.07 31.82
C ALA A 263 7.77 -15.59 33.20
N GLU A 264 8.65 -15.65 34.19
CA GLU A 264 8.38 -15.12 35.53
C GLU A 264 8.37 -13.59 35.51
N LEU A 265 7.53 -12.96 36.33
CA LEU A 265 7.50 -11.52 36.53
C LEU A 265 8.69 -11.10 37.41
N ASN A 266 9.84 -10.90 36.79
CA ASN A 266 11.08 -10.53 37.44
C ASN A 266 11.82 -9.47 36.61
N GLN A 267 12.94 -8.95 37.15
CA GLN A 267 13.69 -7.87 36.50
C GLN A 267 14.15 -8.25 35.06
N GLU A 268 14.58 -9.50 34.84
CA GLU A 268 15.02 -9.98 33.54
C GLU A 268 13.90 -9.85 32.50
N PHE A 269 12.68 -10.24 32.88
CA PHE A 269 11.51 -10.12 32.02
C PHE A 269 11.11 -8.65 31.78
N TYR A 270 11.16 -7.81 32.81
CA TYR A 270 10.85 -6.39 32.66
C TYR A 270 11.86 -5.71 31.72
N ASP A 271 13.14 -6.00 31.90
CA ASP A 271 14.21 -5.46 31.04
C ASP A 271 14.07 -5.95 29.58
N LEU A 272 13.65 -7.19 29.39
CA LEU A 272 13.45 -7.76 28.05
C LEU A 272 12.29 -7.07 27.32
N VAL A 273 11.18 -6.80 28.02
CA VAL A 273 9.96 -6.24 27.41
C VAL A 273 10.03 -4.72 27.26
N MET A 274 10.55 -4.03 28.28
CA MET A 274 10.52 -2.56 28.36
C MET A 274 11.87 -1.89 28.08
N GLY A 275 12.93 -2.67 28.05
CA GLY A 275 14.29 -2.17 27.97
C GLY A 275 14.94 -2.05 29.37
N PRO A 276 16.28 -2.23 29.45
CA PRO A 276 17.02 -2.29 30.71
C PRO A 276 16.79 -1.05 31.59
N GLY A 277 16.45 -1.27 32.87
CA GLY A 277 16.30 -0.23 33.89
C GLY A 277 15.09 0.71 33.70
N THR A 278 14.19 0.41 32.75
CA THR A 278 12.99 1.23 32.53
C THR A 278 11.95 1.04 33.62
N VAL A 279 11.87 -0.17 34.20
CA VAL A 279 10.87 -0.61 35.17
C VAL A 279 11.60 -1.45 36.24
N THR A 280 11.26 -1.27 37.50
CA THR A 280 11.97 -1.92 38.61
C THR A 280 11.10 -2.87 39.44
N ASN A 281 9.78 -2.85 39.24
CA ASN A 281 8.84 -3.67 39.98
C ASN A 281 7.55 -3.95 39.15
N GLU A 282 6.73 -4.88 39.64
CA GLU A 282 5.51 -5.31 38.97
C GLU A 282 4.47 -4.18 38.85
N GLU A 283 4.37 -3.29 39.83
CA GLU A 283 3.41 -2.17 39.78
C GLU A 283 3.75 -1.18 38.67
N GLU A 284 5.03 -0.81 38.58
CA GLU A 284 5.54 0.04 37.48
C GLU A 284 5.36 -0.64 36.11
N PHE A 285 5.60 -1.96 36.05
CA PHE A 285 5.41 -2.74 34.82
C PHE A 285 3.95 -2.72 34.36
N ASN A 286 3.01 -3.02 35.28
CA ASN A 286 1.56 -3.02 34.96
C ASN A 286 1.11 -1.63 34.51
N LYS A 287 1.54 -0.57 35.18
CA LYS A 287 1.24 0.82 34.80
C LYS A 287 1.79 1.13 33.40
N LYS A 288 2.99 0.68 33.09
CA LYS A 288 3.59 0.92 31.79
C LYS A 288 2.88 0.17 30.67
N ILE A 289 2.41 -1.07 30.92
CA ILE A 289 1.56 -1.82 29.98
C ILE A 289 0.23 -1.08 29.76
N GLU A 290 -0.41 -0.59 30.82
CA GLU A 290 -1.64 0.19 30.73
C GLU A 290 -1.46 1.47 29.90
N GLU A 291 -0.38 2.23 30.13
CA GLU A 291 -0.03 3.41 29.33
C GLU A 291 0.19 3.06 27.84
N ASN A 292 0.89 1.97 27.57
CA ASN A 292 1.16 1.52 26.20
C ASN A 292 -0.13 1.08 25.49
N LEU A 293 -0.99 0.31 26.17
CA LEU A 293 -2.29 -0.09 25.65
C LEU A 293 -3.19 1.13 25.43
N GLY A 294 -3.21 2.09 26.37
CA GLY A 294 -3.95 3.34 26.23
C GLY A 294 -3.51 4.10 24.97
N SER A 295 -2.21 4.25 24.77
CA SER A 295 -1.65 4.91 23.58
C SER A 295 -2.00 4.16 22.29
N TYR A 296 -1.95 2.84 22.32
CA TYR A 296 -2.34 1.98 21.20
C TYR A 296 -3.82 2.19 20.82
N TYR A 297 -4.72 2.17 21.80
CA TYR A 297 -6.15 2.34 21.52
C TYR A 297 -6.53 3.76 21.11
N VAL A 298 -5.82 4.77 21.59
CA VAL A 298 -5.96 6.14 21.08
C VAL A 298 -5.61 6.18 19.58
N ALA A 299 -4.49 5.57 19.19
CA ALA A 299 -4.10 5.51 17.78
C ALA A 299 -5.10 4.71 16.91
N GLU A 300 -5.63 3.58 17.42
CA GLU A 300 -6.64 2.79 16.69
C GLU A 300 -7.97 3.56 16.54
N SER A 301 -8.36 4.33 17.57
CA SER A 301 -9.55 5.20 17.50
C SER A 301 -9.39 6.32 16.47
N GLU A 302 -8.23 6.97 16.45
CA GLU A 302 -7.91 7.99 15.46
C GLU A 302 -7.92 7.42 14.04
N LYS A 303 -7.33 6.25 13.82
CA LYS A 303 -7.34 5.56 12.55
C LYS A 303 -8.75 5.20 12.07
N GLN A 304 -9.62 4.74 13.01
CA GLN A 304 -11.03 4.50 12.68
C GLN A 304 -11.74 5.79 12.29
N LEU A 305 -11.52 6.89 13.02
CA LEU A 305 -12.08 8.20 12.69
C LEU A 305 -11.62 8.68 11.31
N GLU A 306 -10.33 8.52 10.97
CA GLU A 306 -9.80 8.84 9.65
C GLU A 306 -10.51 8.06 8.53
N ALA A 307 -10.76 6.76 8.75
CA ALA A 307 -11.50 5.94 7.80
C ALA A 307 -12.96 6.43 7.63
N GLU A 308 -13.62 6.82 8.73
CA GLU A 308 -14.97 7.37 8.71
C GLU A 308 -15.02 8.75 8.03
N ILE A 309 -14.03 9.62 8.26
CA ILE A 309 -13.87 10.92 7.57
C ILE A 309 -13.74 10.68 6.07
N ASN A 310 -12.83 9.81 5.64
CA ASN A 310 -12.63 9.50 4.23
C ASN A 310 -13.94 9.01 3.56
N LYS A 311 -14.71 8.17 4.24
CA LYS A 311 -16.01 7.69 3.74
C LYS A 311 -17.03 8.84 3.60
N VAL A 312 -17.08 9.77 4.55
CA VAL A 312 -17.94 10.95 4.47
C VAL A 312 -17.53 11.84 3.31
N LEU A 313 -16.22 12.06 3.13
CA LEU A 313 -15.69 12.84 2.01
C LEU A 313 -16.07 12.21 0.66
N GLU A 314 -15.91 10.91 0.49
CA GLU A 314 -16.30 10.18 -0.73
C GLU A 314 -17.80 10.23 -0.98
N LYS A 315 -18.61 10.08 0.06
CA LYS A 315 -20.07 10.14 -0.04
C LYS A 315 -20.56 11.52 -0.48
N ASN A 316 -19.96 12.58 0.08
CA ASN A 316 -20.38 13.96 -0.18
C ASN A 316 -19.85 14.45 -1.54
N HIS A 317 -18.77 13.89 -2.08
CA HIS A 317 -18.12 14.31 -3.32
C HIS A 317 -18.11 13.18 -4.36
N LYS A 318 -19.19 13.08 -5.13
CA LYS A 318 -19.27 12.12 -6.23
C LYS A 318 -18.61 12.71 -7.48
N LEU A 319 -17.29 12.59 -7.56
CA LEU A 319 -16.52 13.12 -8.69
C LEU A 319 -16.64 12.20 -9.90
N THR A 320 -16.98 12.79 -11.05
CA THR A 320 -16.88 12.15 -12.35
C THR A 320 -15.48 12.41 -12.90
N LEU A 321 -14.86 11.40 -13.49
CA LEU A 321 -13.51 11.48 -14.07
C LEU A 321 -13.58 11.26 -15.58
N PRO A 322 -12.58 11.68 -16.36
CA PRO A 322 -12.45 11.34 -17.76
C PRO A 322 -12.00 9.87 -17.94
N ASP A 323 -12.90 8.93 -17.60
CA ASP A 323 -12.57 7.52 -17.43
C ASP A 323 -11.94 6.90 -18.69
N ASP A 324 -12.50 7.17 -19.88
CA ASP A 324 -11.97 6.62 -21.14
C ASP A 324 -10.56 7.15 -21.45
N PHE A 325 -10.33 8.44 -21.21
CA PHE A 325 -9.01 9.03 -21.34
C PHE A 325 -8.01 8.41 -20.39
N LEU A 326 -8.37 8.28 -19.11
CA LEU A 326 -7.48 7.76 -18.07
C LEU A 326 -7.14 6.28 -18.28
N LYS A 327 -8.08 5.46 -18.72
CA LYS A 327 -7.82 4.05 -19.08
C LYS A 327 -6.83 3.96 -20.24
N ARG A 328 -7.04 4.76 -21.30
CA ARG A 328 -6.12 4.83 -22.43
C ARG A 328 -4.73 5.32 -22.01
N TRP A 329 -4.67 6.32 -21.14
CA TRP A 329 -3.42 6.84 -20.60
C TRP A 329 -2.66 5.79 -19.79
N LEU A 330 -3.33 5.03 -18.91
CA LEU A 330 -2.73 3.94 -18.16
C LEU A 330 -2.15 2.85 -19.06
N GLN A 331 -2.90 2.44 -20.09
CA GLN A 331 -2.44 1.46 -21.08
C GLN A 331 -1.21 1.95 -21.86
N GLY A 332 -1.16 3.23 -22.20
CA GLY A 332 -0.03 3.82 -22.93
C GLY A 332 1.23 4.01 -22.07
N THR A 333 1.07 4.34 -20.78
CA THR A 333 2.19 4.64 -19.89
C THR A 333 2.72 3.44 -19.10
N LYS A 334 1.88 2.45 -18.84
CA LYS A 334 2.21 1.24 -18.08
C LYS A 334 1.65 -0.03 -18.76
N PRO A 335 2.05 -0.34 -20.01
CA PRO A 335 1.46 -1.42 -20.79
C PRO A 335 1.68 -2.81 -20.17
N ASP A 336 2.74 -2.98 -19.39
CA ASP A 336 3.02 -4.25 -18.67
C ASP A 336 2.01 -4.53 -17.56
N THR A 337 1.38 -3.48 -17.02
CA THR A 337 0.40 -3.60 -15.93
C THR A 337 -1.03 -3.53 -16.44
N TYR A 338 -1.30 -2.61 -17.37
CA TYR A 338 -2.65 -2.33 -17.89
C TYR A 338 -2.75 -2.70 -19.36
N ASN A 339 -3.61 -3.66 -19.67
CA ASN A 339 -3.92 -4.09 -21.03
C ASN A 339 -5.44 -4.02 -21.29
N LYS A 340 -5.88 -4.39 -22.49
CA LYS A 340 -7.29 -4.31 -22.86
C LYS A 340 -8.20 -5.25 -22.04
N ASP A 341 -7.63 -6.34 -21.49
CA ASP A 341 -8.41 -7.36 -20.81
C ASP A 341 -8.61 -7.04 -19.32
N ASN A 342 -7.69 -6.29 -18.70
CA ASN A 342 -7.68 -6.04 -17.24
C ASN A 342 -7.86 -4.57 -16.84
N VAL A 343 -7.79 -3.62 -17.78
CA VAL A 343 -7.80 -2.19 -17.45
C VAL A 343 -9.08 -1.77 -16.74
N ASP A 344 -10.22 -2.31 -17.09
CA ASP A 344 -11.51 -1.95 -16.48
C ASP A 344 -11.57 -2.36 -15.01
N GLU A 345 -11.08 -3.53 -14.67
CA GLU A 345 -11.02 -4.02 -13.29
C GLU A 345 -10.01 -3.22 -12.44
N LEU A 346 -8.79 -3.06 -12.97
CA LEU A 346 -7.74 -2.35 -12.25
C LEU A 346 -8.05 -0.85 -12.11
N TYR A 347 -8.64 -0.24 -13.14
CA TYR A 347 -9.03 1.17 -13.13
C TYR A 347 -10.05 1.51 -12.05
N ALA A 348 -10.93 0.59 -11.68
CA ALA A 348 -11.90 0.82 -10.61
C ALA A 348 -11.22 1.23 -9.29
N ASN A 349 -10.11 0.57 -8.95
CA ASN A 349 -9.32 0.91 -7.76
C ASN A 349 -8.55 2.22 -7.96
N GLU A 350 -7.88 2.40 -9.09
CA GLU A 350 -7.12 3.62 -9.41
C GLU A 350 -8.02 4.87 -9.39
N SER A 351 -9.22 4.77 -9.97
CA SER A 351 -10.18 5.88 -10.00
C SER A 351 -10.64 6.29 -8.59
N ASN A 352 -10.80 5.33 -7.67
CA ASN A 352 -11.15 5.63 -6.29
C ASN A 352 -10.01 6.35 -5.55
N VAL A 353 -8.76 5.89 -5.75
CA VAL A 353 -7.58 6.56 -5.20
C VAL A 353 -7.46 7.98 -5.72
N LEU A 354 -7.66 8.17 -7.04
CA LEU A 354 -7.60 9.49 -7.66
C LEU A 354 -8.69 10.43 -7.15
N ARG A 355 -9.94 9.95 -6.97
CA ARG A 355 -11.02 10.77 -6.37
C ARG A 355 -10.66 11.26 -4.97
N LYS A 356 -10.12 10.36 -4.13
CA LYS A 356 -9.67 10.72 -2.78
C LYS A 356 -8.55 11.77 -2.82
N GLN A 357 -7.61 11.60 -3.73
CA GLN A 357 -6.51 12.54 -3.91
C GLN A 357 -7.03 13.92 -4.30
N LEU A 358 -7.92 14.03 -5.30
CA LEU A 358 -8.50 15.31 -5.74
C LEU A 358 -9.26 16.02 -4.63
N ILE A 359 -10.03 15.29 -3.81
CA ILE A 359 -10.73 15.86 -2.67
C ILE A 359 -9.71 16.40 -1.65
N ARG A 360 -8.66 15.65 -1.34
CA ARG A 360 -7.61 16.07 -0.41
C ARG A 360 -6.85 17.31 -0.91
N GLU A 361 -6.48 17.32 -2.17
CA GLU A 361 -5.81 18.46 -2.80
C GLU A 361 -6.68 19.72 -2.72
N LYS A 362 -7.99 19.58 -2.97
CA LYS A 362 -8.93 20.70 -2.88
C LYS A 362 -9.07 21.23 -1.46
N ILE A 363 -9.12 20.37 -0.45
CA ILE A 363 -9.12 20.76 0.96
C ILE A 363 -7.79 21.45 1.32
N ALA A 364 -6.67 20.87 0.90
CA ALA A 364 -5.34 21.42 1.17
C ALA A 364 -5.19 22.84 0.58
N GLU A 365 -5.70 23.05 -0.64
CA GLU A 365 -5.69 24.35 -1.30
C GLU A 365 -6.56 25.38 -0.55
N GLN A 366 -7.83 25.03 -0.24
CA GLN A 366 -8.76 25.94 0.41
C GLN A 366 -8.38 26.30 1.84
N GLU A 367 -7.83 25.33 2.58
CA GLU A 367 -7.41 25.51 3.97
C GLU A 367 -5.96 26.00 4.09
N ASN A 368 -5.29 26.29 2.98
CA ASN A 368 -3.90 26.73 2.93
C ASN A 368 -2.97 25.82 3.75
N VAL A 369 -3.04 24.52 3.50
CA VAL A 369 -2.23 23.52 4.20
C VAL A 369 -0.78 23.65 3.76
N GLU A 370 0.07 24.15 4.66
CA GLU A 370 1.50 24.25 4.45
C GLU A 370 2.25 23.05 5.05
N VAL A 371 3.27 22.58 4.35
CA VAL A 371 4.17 21.51 4.81
C VAL A 371 5.53 22.09 5.09
N SER A 372 5.93 22.09 6.36
CA SER A 372 7.25 22.54 6.81
C SER A 372 8.29 21.41 6.75
N ASP A 373 9.56 21.79 6.77
CA ASP A 373 10.67 20.81 6.88
C ASP A 373 10.58 20.02 8.20
N GLU A 374 10.09 20.64 9.27
CA GLU A 374 9.88 19.97 10.55
C GLU A 374 8.82 18.86 10.44
N ASP A 375 7.69 19.11 9.76
CA ASP A 375 6.66 18.10 9.50
C ASP A 375 7.24 16.90 8.74
N ILE A 376 8.04 17.18 7.71
CA ILE A 376 8.71 16.15 6.92
C ILE A 376 9.66 15.32 7.80
N ASN A 377 10.48 15.99 8.62
CA ASN A 377 11.46 15.31 9.46
C ASN A 377 10.78 14.41 10.49
N GLN A 378 9.76 14.92 11.20
CA GLN A 378 9.02 14.16 12.19
C GLN A 378 8.30 12.96 11.57
N THR A 379 7.64 13.18 10.43
CA THR A 379 6.91 12.12 9.73
C THR A 379 7.86 11.08 9.15
N SER A 380 8.97 11.49 8.57
CA SER A 380 10.01 10.61 8.03
C SER A 380 10.59 9.70 9.11
N PHE A 381 10.90 10.26 10.28
CA PHE A 381 11.40 9.50 11.43
C PHE A 381 10.36 8.47 11.92
N ALA A 382 9.11 8.91 12.12
CA ALA A 382 8.01 8.03 12.56
C ALA A 382 7.73 6.91 11.55
N TYR A 383 7.70 7.23 10.25
CA TYR A 383 7.51 6.28 9.16
C TYR A 383 8.62 5.22 9.14
N THR A 384 9.88 5.65 9.26
CA THR A 384 11.03 4.74 9.29
C THR A 384 10.99 3.84 10.52
N ALA A 385 10.64 4.40 11.69
CA ALA A 385 10.47 3.61 12.91
C ALA A 385 9.38 2.54 12.77
N GLN A 386 8.25 2.91 12.16
CA GLN A 386 7.16 1.96 11.90
C GLN A 386 7.59 0.86 10.91
N MET A 387 8.29 1.22 9.85
CA MET A 387 8.83 0.26 8.88
C MET A 387 9.77 -0.75 9.56
N LEU A 388 10.69 -0.30 10.42
CA LEU A 388 11.60 -1.17 11.16
C LEU A 388 10.85 -2.12 12.09
N ARG A 389 9.77 -1.68 12.76
CA ARG A 389 8.90 -2.56 13.57
C ARG A 389 8.23 -3.64 12.73
N GLN A 390 7.78 -3.34 11.51
CA GLN A 390 7.22 -4.35 10.60
C GLN A 390 8.23 -5.41 10.19
N TYR A 391 9.52 -5.08 10.17
CA TYR A 391 10.61 -6.04 9.97
C TYR A 391 11.05 -6.77 11.25
N GLY A 392 10.28 -6.66 12.34
CA GLY A 392 10.51 -7.38 13.59
C GLY A 392 11.43 -6.67 14.59
N LEU A 393 11.84 -5.44 14.32
CA LEU A 393 12.60 -4.61 15.25
C LEU A 393 11.64 -3.80 16.13
N ASN A 394 11.12 -4.42 17.17
CA ASN A 394 10.05 -3.84 18.00
C ASN A 394 10.44 -2.51 18.69
N ASN A 395 11.71 -2.36 19.10
CA ASN A 395 12.26 -1.16 19.75
C ASN A 395 13.53 -0.71 19.03
N PRO A 396 13.44 -0.13 17.79
CA PRO A 396 14.63 0.34 17.10
C PRO A 396 15.24 1.54 17.85
N ASP A 397 16.57 1.50 18.01
CA ASP A 397 17.34 2.61 18.57
C ASP A 397 17.15 3.88 17.69
N PRO A 398 16.99 5.07 18.29
CA PRO A 398 16.91 6.33 17.55
C PRO A 398 18.05 6.55 16.55
N ALA A 399 19.28 6.17 16.86
CA ALA A 399 20.41 6.26 15.94
C ALA A 399 20.26 5.30 14.75
N MET A 400 19.70 4.11 14.97
CA MET A 400 19.37 3.17 13.91
C MET A 400 18.29 3.76 13.00
N ILE A 401 17.21 4.33 13.56
CA ILE A 401 16.15 4.99 12.78
C ILE A 401 16.74 6.08 11.89
N GLN A 402 17.58 6.97 12.46
CA GLN A 402 18.23 8.05 11.72
C GLN A 402 19.11 7.55 10.58
N ASN A 403 19.86 6.48 10.78
CA ASN A 403 20.70 5.89 9.74
C ASN A 403 19.87 5.31 8.57
N PHE A 404 18.78 4.60 8.88
CA PHE A 404 17.87 4.08 7.86
C PHE A 404 17.12 5.21 7.15
N GLU A 405 16.67 6.21 7.87
CA GLU A 405 16.03 7.40 7.30
C GLU A 405 16.95 8.13 6.32
N ALA A 406 18.21 8.38 6.71
CA ALA A 406 19.20 9.03 5.83
C ALA A 406 19.36 8.25 4.52
N LYS A 407 19.39 6.92 4.60
CA LYS A 407 19.49 6.05 3.42
C LYS A 407 18.22 6.08 2.55
N ASN A 408 17.04 6.08 3.17
CA ASN A 408 15.76 6.17 2.45
C ASN A 408 15.61 7.51 1.72
N ARG A 409 16.16 8.61 2.28
CA ARG A 409 16.14 9.94 1.66
C ARG A 409 16.95 10.02 0.35
N GLU A 410 17.85 9.07 0.08
CA GLU A 410 18.57 8.96 -1.20
C GLU A 410 17.63 8.48 -2.34
N GLU A 411 16.52 7.83 -2.02
CA GLU A 411 15.52 7.41 -3.00
C GLU A 411 14.73 8.62 -3.52
N LYS A 412 14.73 8.81 -4.83
CA LYS A 412 14.12 9.96 -5.52
C LYS A 412 12.67 10.27 -5.09
N ASN A 413 11.88 9.24 -4.79
CA ASN A 413 10.46 9.38 -4.50
C ASN A 413 10.13 9.30 -2.99
N TYR A 414 11.12 9.08 -2.13
CA TYR A 414 10.88 8.92 -0.70
C TYR A 414 10.29 10.19 -0.08
N LEU A 415 10.92 11.33 -0.28
CA LEU A 415 10.45 12.61 0.28
C LEU A 415 9.09 13.04 -0.28
N LEU A 416 8.78 12.68 -1.52
CA LEU A 416 7.45 12.92 -2.09
C LEU A 416 6.39 12.11 -1.32
N ARG A 417 6.63 10.81 -1.09
CA ARG A 417 5.74 9.96 -0.28
C ARG A 417 5.56 10.49 1.15
N ILE A 418 6.65 10.93 1.80
CA ILE A 418 6.55 11.51 3.15
C ILE A 418 5.71 12.80 3.13
N ARG A 419 5.91 13.66 2.13
CA ARG A 419 5.11 14.88 1.96
C ARG A 419 3.62 14.57 1.81
N ASP A 420 3.28 13.57 1.01
CA ASP A 420 1.89 13.13 0.82
C ASP A 420 1.26 12.66 2.14
N VAL A 421 2.01 11.90 2.95
CA VAL A 421 1.57 11.48 4.30
C VAL A 421 1.35 12.69 5.22
N VAL A 422 2.23 13.69 5.18
CA VAL A 422 2.07 14.94 5.96
C VAL A 422 0.82 15.69 5.53
N VAL A 423 0.63 15.86 4.21
CA VAL A 423 -0.56 16.54 3.67
C VAL A 423 -1.82 15.80 4.08
N GLU A 424 -1.86 14.49 3.93
CA GLU A 424 -3.01 13.67 4.33
C GLU A 424 -3.38 13.88 5.80
N LYS A 425 -2.41 13.79 6.71
CA LYS A 425 -2.62 14.02 8.14
C LYS A 425 -3.17 15.43 8.42
N LYS A 426 -2.53 16.45 7.85
CA LYS A 426 -2.96 17.85 8.06
C LYS A 426 -4.35 18.13 7.47
N VAL A 427 -4.68 17.52 6.33
CA VAL A 427 -6.03 17.60 5.74
C VAL A 427 -7.06 16.96 6.67
N ILE A 428 -6.79 15.78 7.19
CA ILE A 428 -7.68 15.12 8.16
C ILE A 428 -7.90 16.00 9.40
N ASP A 429 -6.84 16.61 9.94
CA ASP A 429 -6.95 17.52 11.08
C ASP A 429 -7.82 18.74 10.75
N LYS A 430 -7.67 19.33 9.57
CA LYS A 430 -8.55 20.41 9.08
C LYS A 430 -10.00 19.96 8.96
N VAL A 431 -10.24 18.76 8.43
CA VAL A 431 -11.60 18.21 8.33
C VAL A 431 -12.22 17.99 9.71
N LYS A 432 -11.45 17.54 10.71
CA LYS A 432 -11.91 17.44 12.11
C LYS A 432 -12.44 18.77 12.64
N ASP A 433 -11.80 19.88 12.29
CA ASP A 433 -12.24 21.24 12.68
C ASP A 433 -13.52 21.70 11.97
N MET A 434 -13.80 21.18 10.76
CA MET A 434 -14.96 21.55 9.93
C MET A 434 -16.23 20.75 10.26
N ILE A 435 -16.10 19.59 10.86
CA ILE A 435 -17.21 18.67 11.19
C ILE A 435 -17.60 18.75 12.68
N THR A 436 -18.66 18.05 13.08
CA THR A 436 -19.00 17.88 14.49
C THR A 436 -18.47 16.54 15.00
N LEU A 437 -17.46 16.57 15.86
CA LEU A 437 -16.96 15.42 16.58
C LEU A 437 -17.66 15.26 17.93
N LYS A 438 -18.13 14.05 18.22
CA LYS A 438 -18.65 13.67 19.53
C LYS A 438 -17.71 12.66 20.15
N SER A 439 -17.20 12.93 21.35
CA SER A 439 -16.48 11.93 22.11
C SER A 439 -17.44 10.94 22.74
N LYS A 440 -17.08 9.65 22.72
CA LYS A 440 -17.87 8.59 23.31
C LYS A 440 -16.96 7.53 23.95
N LYS A 441 -17.14 7.32 25.25
CA LYS A 441 -16.48 6.26 25.99
C LYS A 441 -17.03 4.89 25.64
N ILE A 442 -16.14 3.94 25.41
CA ILE A 442 -16.49 2.60 24.94
C ILE A 442 -15.46 1.57 25.44
N SER A 443 -15.90 0.34 25.72
CA SER A 443 -14.97 -0.78 26.01
C SER A 443 -14.31 -1.29 24.73
N VAL A 444 -13.18 -1.98 24.89
CA VAL A 444 -12.42 -2.61 23.80
C VAL A 444 -13.28 -3.49 22.92
N ASP A 445 -14.05 -4.42 23.48
CA ASP A 445 -14.92 -5.33 22.73
C ASP A 445 -15.93 -4.57 21.85
N LYS A 446 -16.60 -3.57 22.43
CA LYS A 446 -17.58 -2.76 21.70
C LYS A 446 -16.93 -1.92 20.61
N PHE A 447 -15.70 -1.47 20.82
CA PHE A 447 -14.96 -0.75 19.80
C PHE A 447 -14.68 -1.63 18.58
N TYR A 448 -14.18 -2.85 18.78
CA TYR A 448 -13.98 -3.80 17.68
C TYR A 448 -15.29 -4.21 16.99
N ASP A 449 -16.40 -4.29 17.72
CA ASP A 449 -17.72 -4.48 17.13
C ASP A 449 -18.13 -3.31 16.19
N GLN A 450 -17.75 -2.06 16.53
CA GLN A 450 -17.98 -0.91 15.64
C GLN A 450 -17.10 -0.99 14.39
N ILE A 451 -15.83 -1.31 14.53
CA ILE A 451 -14.91 -1.49 13.39
C ILE A 451 -15.47 -2.58 12.45
N LYS A 452 -15.91 -3.72 13.00
CA LYS A 452 -16.48 -4.79 12.20
C LYS A 452 -17.72 -4.33 11.43
N LYS A 453 -18.66 -3.66 12.09
CA LYS A 453 -19.84 -3.09 11.42
C LYS A 453 -19.49 -2.08 10.34
N PHE A 454 -18.47 -1.28 10.56
CA PHE A 454 -17.98 -0.33 9.56
C PHE A 454 -17.44 -1.05 8.33
N ASN A 455 -16.64 -2.11 8.52
CA ASN A 455 -16.08 -2.92 7.44
C ASN A 455 -17.13 -3.73 6.67
N ASP A 456 -18.13 -4.29 7.38
CA ASP A 456 -19.23 -5.07 6.76
C ASP A 456 -20.16 -4.20 5.89
N ASN A 457 -20.15 -2.87 6.09
CA ASN A 457 -20.95 -1.89 5.33
C ASN A 457 -20.15 -1.16 4.24
N ASN A 458 -18.93 -1.58 3.98
CA ASN A 458 -18.02 -1.04 2.97
C ASN A 458 -17.61 -2.11 1.97
#